data_6843d41d758c02f1ce27332d5a0c0db2
#
_entry.id   6843d41d758c02f1ce27332d5a0c0db2
#
_cell.length_a   1.000
_cell.length_b   1.000
_cell.length_c   1.000
_cell.angle_alpha   90.00
_cell.angle_beta   90.00
_cell.angle_gamma   90.00
#
_symmetry.space_group_name_H-M   'P 1'
#
loop_
_entity.id
_entity.type
_entity.pdbx_description
1 polymer ?
#
loop_
_entity_poly.entity_id
_entity_poly.type
_entity_poly.pdbx_seq_one_letter_code
_entity_poly.pdbx_strand_id
1 'polypeptide(L)'
;YREAVVEFHTARGCRVSAPAGTPEPSIWVAPPRITKPGEEWILKQVRSSQADGYLVRNHEHLRFFADCRRRGDFSLNVANPLSAEYFLRHHGLERVTLSYDLNAAQVENLLKAAPPAWFELTLHQHMPMFHMEHCVFCAFLSSGTDYTNCGRPCDKHDVRLRDRVGQE
;
A
#
# COMPACT_ATOMS: atom_id res chain seq x y z
N TYR A 1 12.90 8.48 10.78
CA TYR A 1 12.40 7.54 9.75
C TYR A 1 13.55 6.99 8.91
N ARG A 2 14.40 7.84 8.33
CA ARG A 2 15.57 7.39 7.52
C ARG A 2 16.54 6.55 8.35
N GLU A 3 16.85 6.98 9.56
CA GLU A 3 17.70 6.25 10.51
C GLU A 3 17.07 4.89 10.86
N ALA A 4 15.79 4.83 11.17
CA ALA A 4 15.08 3.60 11.50
C ALA A 4 15.04 2.61 10.32
N VAL A 5 14.92 3.08 9.08
CA VAL A 5 14.97 2.23 7.88
C VAL A 5 16.37 1.67 7.69
N VAL A 6 17.42 2.47 7.88
CA VAL A 6 18.81 2.03 7.80
C VAL A 6 19.12 1.01 8.89
N GLU A 7 18.72 1.26 10.13
CA GLU A 7 18.86 0.31 11.24
C GLU A 7 18.15 -1.02 10.98
N PHE A 8 16.91 -0.96 10.48
CA PHE A 8 16.12 -2.15 10.16
C PHE A 8 16.79 -3.01 9.07
N HIS A 9 17.31 -2.40 8.02
CA HIS A 9 18.03 -3.11 6.97
C HIS A 9 19.36 -3.67 7.47
N THR A 10 20.08 -2.95 8.32
CA THR A 10 21.34 -3.40 8.91
C THR A 10 21.12 -4.57 9.85
N ALA A 11 20.09 -4.51 10.71
CA ALA A 11 19.75 -5.56 11.65
C ALA A 11 19.33 -6.89 10.97
N ARG A 12 18.78 -6.84 9.75
CA ARG A 12 18.43 -8.02 8.96
C ARG A 12 19.55 -8.53 8.05
N GLY A 13 20.74 -7.99 8.15
CA GLY A 13 21.89 -8.42 7.32
C GLY A 13 21.76 -8.02 5.84
N CYS A 14 20.74 -7.24 5.48
CA CYS A 14 20.68 -6.58 4.19
C CYS A 14 21.72 -5.47 4.17
N ARG A 15 22.92 -5.78 3.75
CA ARG A 15 23.93 -4.75 3.47
C ARG A 15 23.45 -3.93 2.28
N VAL A 16 22.81 -2.81 2.54
CA VAL A 16 22.70 -1.72 1.57
C VAL A 16 24.06 -1.01 1.59
N SER A 17 25.08 -1.68 1.10
CA SER A 17 26.30 -1.00 0.69
C SER A 17 25.98 -0.33 -0.64
N ALA A 18 25.34 0.84 -0.57
CA ALA A 18 25.26 1.69 -1.72
C ALA A 18 26.69 2.06 -2.13
N PRO A 19 27.08 1.85 -3.38
CA PRO A 19 28.37 2.34 -3.86
C PRO A 19 28.50 3.83 -3.59
N ALA A 20 29.69 4.31 -3.31
CA ALA A 20 29.96 5.74 -3.13
C ALA A 20 29.42 6.51 -4.36
N GLY A 21 28.52 7.48 -4.11
CA GLY A 21 27.84 8.24 -5.18
C GLY A 21 26.43 7.76 -5.53
N THR A 22 25.91 6.72 -4.87
CA THR A 22 24.49 6.34 -5.00
C THR A 22 23.61 7.40 -4.32
N PRO A 23 22.53 7.88 -4.98
CA PRO A 23 21.61 8.81 -4.34
C PRO A 23 20.97 8.15 -3.09
N GLU A 24 20.77 8.95 -2.06
CA GLU A 24 20.09 8.50 -0.85
C GLU A 24 18.74 7.84 -1.20
N PRO A 25 18.39 6.72 -0.53
CA PRO A 25 17.12 6.06 -0.76
C PRO A 25 15.96 7.01 -0.43
N SER A 26 15.01 7.13 -1.34
CA SER A 26 13.79 7.89 -1.10
C SER A 26 12.78 7.07 -0.30
N ILE A 27 12.16 7.69 0.70
CA ILE A 27 11.16 7.07 1.56
C ILE A 27 9.77 7.43 1.06
N TRP A 28 8.97 6.41 0.73
CA TRP A 28 7.60 6.56 0.30
C TRP A 28 6.66 5.95 1.34
N VAL A 29 5.66 6.71 1.75
CA VAL A 29 4.69 6.27 2.76
C VAL A 29 3.39 5.88 2.09
N ALA A 30 2.87 4.71 2.48
CA ALA A 30 1.59 4.18 2.04
C ALA A 30 0.52 4.44 3.12
N PRO A 31 -0.44 5.35 2.90
CA PRO A 31 -1.59 5.50 3.80
C PRO A 31 -2.51 4.29 3.72
N PRO A 32 -3.44 4.10 4.67
CA PRO A 32 -4.47 3.06 4.57
C PRO A 32 -5.26 3.18 3.25
N ARG A 33 -5.61 2.06 2.63
CA ARG A 33 -6.40 2.09 1.38
C ARG A 33 -7.82 2.56 1.56
N ILE A 34 -8.39 2.30 2.72
CA ILE A 34 -9.77 2.61 3.07
C ILE A 34 -9.71 3.57 4.25
N THR A 35 -10.39 4.69 4.10
CA THR A 35 -10.62 5.69 5.13
C THR A 35 -12.12 5.94 5.24
N LYS A 36 -12.60 6.18 6.47
CA LYS A 36 -14.00 6.47 6.75
C LYS A 36 -14.19 7.97 7.00
N PRO A 37 -15.41 8.48 6.84
CA PRO A 37 -15.73 9.84 7.27
C PRO A 37 -15.32 10.06 8.73
N GLY A 38 -14.60 11.16 8.99
CA GLY A 38 -14.05 11.49 10.31
C GLY A 38 -12.65 10.92 10.59
N GLU A 39 -12.07 10.17 9.67
CA GLU A 39 -10.71 9.60 9.79
C GLU A 39 -9.64 10.44 9.04
N GLU A 40 -9.94 11.65 8.62
CA GLU A 40 -8.99 12.55 7.94
C GLU A 40 -7.73 12.83 8.77
N TRP A 41 -7.82 12.65 10.08
CA TRP A 41 -6.67 12.76 10.98
C TRP A 41 -5.56 11.74 10.64
N ILE A 42 -5.92 10.56 10.12
CA ILE A 42 -4.95 9.53 9.70
C ILE A 42 -4.11 10.07 8.54
N LEU A 43 -4.74 10.68 7.54
CA LEU A 43 -4.02 11.26 6.40
C LEU A 43 -3.15 12.45 6.83
N LYS A 44 -3.62 13.26 7.78
CA LYS A 44 -2.82 14.33 8.39
C LYS A 44 -1.59 13.79 9.12
N GLN A 45 -1.75 12.69 9.87
CA GLN A 45 -0.63 12.02 10.53
C GLN A 45 0.36 11.43 9.52
N VAL A 46 -0.13 10.78 8.46
CA VAL A 46 0.72 10.30 7.36
C VAL A 46 1.50 11.46 6.74
N ARG A 47 0.85 12.57 6.46
CA ARG A 47 1.50 13.76 5.89
C ARG A 47 2.55 14.36 6.83
N SER A 48 2.33 14.34 8.14
CA SER A 48 3.29 14.84 9.13
C SER A 48 4.60 14.04 9.18
N SER A 49 4.67 12.88 8.55
CA SER A 49 5.89 12.09 8.40
C SER A 49 6.95 12.76 7.54
N GLN A 50 6.57 13.78 6.75
CA GLN A 50 7.45 14.51 5.83
C GLN A 50 8.29 13.56 4.93
N ALA A 51 7.64 12.52 4.41
CA ALA A 51 8.25 11.55 3.51
C ALA A 51 8.64 12.20 2.17
N ASP A 52 9.52 11.55 1.41
CA ASP A 52 9.91 12.00 0.08
C ASP A 52 8.76 11.91 -0.94
N GLY A 53 7.78 11.03 -0.67
CA GLY A 53 6.58 10.88 -1.47
C GLY A 53 5.53 9.99 -0.80
N TYR A 54 4.35 9.95 -1.41
CA TYR A 54 3.20 9.22 -0.89
C TYR A 54 2.60 8.30 -1.96
N LEU A 55 2.22 7.08 -1.55
CA LEU A 55 1.48 6.18 -2.40
C LEU A 55 0.00 6.55 -2.40
N VAL A 56 -0.53 6.84 -3.57
CA VAL A 56 -1.96 7.10 -3.77
C VAL A 56 -2.66 5.76 -3.91
N ARG A 57 -3.56 5.46 -2.98
CA ARG A 57 -4.23 4.17 -2.87
C ARG A 57 -5.74 4.24 -3.09
N ASN A 58 -6.29 5.44 -3.16
CA ASN A 58 -7.68 5.74 -3.50
C ASN A 58 -7.80 7.16 -4.05
N HIS A 59 -9.01 7.55 -4.48
CA HIS A 59 -9.24 8.87 -5.09
C HIS A 59 -9.14 10.05 -4.11
N GLU A 60 -9.41 9.83 -2.82
CA GLU A 60 -9.24 10.86 -1.81
C GLU A 60 -7.77 11.27 -1.67
N HIS A 61 -6.86 10.31 -1.73
CA HIS A 61 -5.42 10.57 -1.67
C HIS A 61 -4.92 11.43 -2.83
N LEU A 62 -5.56 11.33 -4.03
CA LEU A 62 -5.23 12.19 -5.17
C LEU A 62 -5.44 13.68 -4.84
N ARG A 63 -6.45 13.98 -4.05
CA ARG A 63 -6.76 15.34 -3.62
C ARG A 63 -5.93 15.76 -2.41
N PHE A 64 -5.87 14.88 -1.41
CA PHE A 64 -5.21 15.20 -0.12
C PHE A 64 -3.72 15.45 -0.25
N PHE A 65 -3.03 14.70 -1.11
CA PHE A 65 -1.59 14.83 -1.36
C PHE A 65 -1.28 15.58 -2.68
N ALA A 66 -2.19 16.43 -3.18
CA ALA A 66 -2.06 17.05 -4.50
C ALA A 66 -0.77 17.88 -4.68
N ASP A 67 -0.26 18.45 -3.60
CA ASP A 67 0.97 19.28 -3.55
C ASP A 67 2.23 18.48 -3.20
N CYS A 68 2.13 17.15 -3.06
CA CYS A 68 3.25 16.28 -2.72
C CYS A 68 3.68 15.43 -3.94
N ARG A 69 4.87 14.83 -3.85
CA ARG A 69 5.27 13.78 -4.79
C ARG A 69 4.42 12.54 -4.56
N ARG A 70 3.88 11.97 -5.65
CA ARG A 70 2.89 10.90 -5.58
C ARG A 70 3.15 9.82 -6.62
N ARG A 71 2.92 8.57 -6.20
CA ARG A 71 2.85 7.41 -7.10
C ARG A 71 1.56 6.66 -6.85
N GLY A 72 0.99 6.09 -7.90
CA GLY A 72 -0.22 5.29 -7.80
C GLY A 72 0.10 3.86 -7.34
N ASP A 73 -0.64 3.38 -6.34
CA ASP A 73 -0.59 1.99 -5.90
C ASP A 73 -1.48 1.09 -6.79
N PHE A 74 -1.28 -0.22 -6.74
CA PHE A 74 -2.09 -1.20 -7.48
C PHE A 74 -3.61 -1.04 -7.24
N SER A 75 -4.00 -0.52 -6.10
CA SER A 75 -5.41 -0.29 -5.73
C SER A 75 -6.13 0.78 -6.56
N LEU A 76 -5.41 1.55 -7.38
CA LEU A 76 -6.01 2.39 -8.42
C LEU A 76 -6.47 1.57 -9.64
N ASN A 77 -6.16 0.29 -9.66
CA ASN A 77 -6.59 -0.69 -10.67
C ASN A 77 -6.24 -0.29 -12.11
N VAL A 78 -5.01 0.18 -12.31
CA VAL A 78 -4.52 0.56 -13.63
C VAL A 78 -4.25 -0.69 -14.46
N ALA A 79 -5.08 -0.92 -15.49
CA ALA A 79 -5.02 -2.10 -16.34
C ALA A 79 -4.88 -1.82 -17.84
N ASN A 80 -4.81 -0.54 -18.24
CA ASN A 80 -4.68 -0.14 -19.64
C ASN A 80 -3.96 1.21 -19.77
N PRO A 81 -3.44 1.56 -20.98
CA PRO A 81 -2.70 2.80 -21.21
C PRO A 81 -3.51 4.06 -20.93
N LEU A 82 -4.81 4.07 -21.21
CA LEU A 82 -5.66 5.26 -21.04
C LEU A 82 -5.85 5.60 -19.57
N SER A 83 -6.08 4.59 -18.71
CA SER A 83 -6.17 4.82 -17.27
C SER A 83 -4.83 5.27 -16.69
N ALA A 84 -3.71 4.72 -17.17
CA ALA A 84 -2.38 5.17 -16.77
C ALA A 84 -2.15 6.64 -17.13
N GLU A 85 -2.40 6.99 -18.40
CA GLU A 85 -2.25 8.36 -18.89
C GLU A 85 -3.12 9.35 -18.10
N TYR A 86 -4.36 8.97 -17.78
CA TYR A 86 -5.25 9.78 -16.98
C TYR A 86 -4.64 10.12 -15.61
N PHE A 87 -4.18 9.11 -14.85
CA PHE A 87 -3.59 9.36 -13.54
C PHE A 87 -2.29 10.16 -13.61
N LEU A 88 -1.45 9.89 -14.60
CA LEU A 88 -0.18 10.60 -14.76
C LEU A 88 -0.40 12.05 -15.16
N ARG A 89 -1.25 12.32 -16.16
CA ARG A 89 -1.41 13.66 -16.71
C ARG A 89 -2.39 14.54 -15.93
N HIS A 90 -3.55 13.99 -15.53
CA HIS A 90 -4.55 14.78 -14.82
C HIS A 90 -4.25 14.94 -13.33
N HIS A 91 -3.63 13.93 -12.74
CA HIS A 91 -3.32 13.96 -11.31
C HIS A 91 -1.84 14.16 -11.01
N GLY A 92 -0.98 14.20 -12.01
CA GLY A 92 0.45 14.46 -11.84
C GLY A 92 1.18 13.38 -11.04
N LEU A 93 0.76 12.12 -11.17
CA LEU A 93 1.48 11.01 -10.55
C LEU A 93 2.80 10.78 -11.30
N GLU A 94 3.88 10.46 -10.58
CA GLU A 94 5.17 10.16 -11.20
C GLU A 94 5.15 8.82 -11.92
N ARG A 95 4.49 7.82 -11.33
CA ARG A 95 4.33 6.46 -11.84
C ARG A 95 3.05 5.85 -11.29
N VAL A 96 2.61 4.75 -11.88
CA VAL A 96 1.49 3.94 -11.40
C VAL A 96 1.88 2.48 -11.32
N THR A 97 1.50 1.82 -10.25
CA THR A 97 1.64 0.38 -10.14
C THR A 97 0.50 -0.29 -10.89
N LEU A 98 0.83 -1.25 -11.76
CA LEU A 98 -0.16 -2.01 -12.51
C LEU A 98 -1.02 -2.87 -11.59
N SER A 99 -2.27 -3.10 -12.00
CA SER A 99 -3.14 -4.05 -11.34
C SER A 99 -2.50 -5.44 -11.35
N TYR A 100 -2.51 -6.12 -10.21
CA TYR A 100 -2.02 -7.51 -10.09
C TYR A 100 -2.98 -8.54 -10.68
N ASP A 101 -4.17 -8.13 -11.13
CA ASP A 101 -5.11 -8.98 -11.86
C ASP A 101 -4.68 -9.22 -13.31
N LEU A 102 -3.69 -8.47 -13.81
CA LEU A 102 -3.14 -8.65 -15.15
C LEU A 102 -2.22 -9.87 -15.20
N ASN A 103 -2.42 -10.70 -16.20
CA ASN A 103 -1.47 -11.77 -16.52
C ASN A 103 -0.23 -11.22 -17.27
N ALA A 104 0.83 -12.02 -17.38
CA ALA A 104 2.09 -11.60 -17.97
C ALA A 104 1.95 -11.07 -19.41
N ALA A 105 1.11 -11.71 -20.25
CA ALA A 105 0.90 -11.27 -21.63
C ALA A 105 0.18 -9.92 -21.69
N GLN A 106 -0.76 -9.67 -20.80
CA GLN A 106 -1.45 -8.37 -20.69
C GLN A 106 -0.49 -7.27 -20.25
N VAL A 107 0.37 -7.55 -19.27
CA VAL A 107 1.43 -6.63 -18.83
C VAL A 107 2.37 -6.31 -19.99
N GLU A 108 2.85 -7.33 -20.72
CA GLU A 108 3.73 -7.15 -21.87
C GLU A 108 3.09 -6.26 -22.96
N ASN A 109 1.83 -6.51 -23.29
CA ASN A 109 1.10 -5.70 -24.26
C ASN A 109 0.94 -4.24 -23.80
N LEU A 110 0.68 -4.04 -22.52
CA LEU A 110 0.57 -2.71 -21.94
C LEU A 110 1.91 -1.95 -22.00
N LEU A 111 3.01 -2.61 -21.67
CA LEU A 111 4.36 -2.02 -21.73
C LEU A 111 4.82 -1.73 -23.17
N LYS A 112 4.27 -2.43 -24.18
CA LYS A 112 4.47 -2.10 -25.60
C LYS A 112 3.62 -0.92 -26.06
N ALA A 113 2.44 -0.72 -25.45
CA ALA A 113 1.48 0.31 -25.84
C ALA A 113 1.70 1.67 -25.17
N ALA A 114 2.49 1.74 -24.09
CA ALA A 114 2.77 2.97 -23.36
C ALA A 114 4.20 2.97 -22.82
N PRO A 115 4.77 4.17 -22.50
CA PRO A 115 6.14 4.25 -22.00
C PRO A 115 6.36 3.41 -20.74
N PRO A 116 7.30 2.46 -20.71
CA PRO A 116 7.56 1.62 -19.54
C PRO A 116 7.91 2.42 -18.27
N ALA A 117 8.48 3.61 -18.43
CA ALA A 117 8.81 4.51 -17.33
C ALA A 117 7.58 5.01 -16.53
N TRP A 118 6.38 4.85 -17.06
CA TRP A 118 5.13 5.18 -16.38
C TRP A 118 4.75 4.16 -15.30
N PHE A 119 5.30 2.95 -15.38
CA PHE A 119 4.81 1.82 -14.62
C PHE A 119 5.78 1.33 -13.56
N GLU A 120 5.20 0.82 -12.49
CA GLU A 120 5.84 -0.01 -11.49
C GLU A 120 5.15 -1.37 -11.49
N LEU A 121 5.93 -2.45 -11.33
CA LEU A 121 5.42 -3.81 -11.27
C LEU A 121 5.66 -4.39 -9.88
N THR A 122 4.63 -4.98 -9.32
CA THR A 122 4.77 -5.77 -8.10
C THR A 122 5.32 -7.15 -8.46
N LEU A 123 6.55 -7.42 -8.02
CA LEU A 123 7.20 -8.71 -8.25
C LEU A 123 6.83 -9.74 -7.19
N HIS A 124 6.64 -9.29 -5.95
CA HIS A 124 6.28 -10.14 -4.83
C HIS A 124 5.56 -9.33 -3.76
N GLN A 125 4.41 -9.82 -3.33
CA GLN A 125 3.69 -9.27 -2.17
C GLN A 125 2.71 -10.29 -1.60
N HIS A 126 2.36 -10.12 -0.34
CA HIS A 126 1.18 -10.77 0.22
C HIS A 126 -0.07 -10.05 -0.28
N MET A 127 -0.91 -10.74 -1.02
CA MET A 127 -2.16 -10.16 -1.53
C MET A 127 -3.16 -9.98 -0.38
N PRO A 128 -3.70 -8.77 -0.18
CA PRO A 128 -4.77 -8.58 0.79
C PRO A 128 -6.04 -9.26 0.26
N MET A 129 -6.46 -10.33 0.92
CA MET A 129 -7.65 -11.09 0.51
C MET A 129 -8.95 -10.43 0.96
N PHE A 130 -8.94 -9.81 2.15
CA PHE A 130 -10.12 -9.21 2.75
C PHE A 130 -9.79 -7.88 3.43
N HIS A 131 -10.78 -7.01 3.45
CA HIS A 131 -10.87 -5.91 4.40
C HIS A 131 -12.08 -6.17 5.29
N MET A 132 -11.82 -6.43 6.58
CA MET A 132 -12.88 -6.68 7.55
C MET A 132 -13.06 -5.47 8.46
N GLU A 133 -14.31 -5.03 8.58
CA GLU A 133 -14.70 -3.97 9.50
C GLU A 133 -14.90 -4.50 10.93
N HIS A 134 -15.19 -5.79 11.06
CA HIS A 134 -15.38 -6.45 12.34
C HIS A 134 -14.16 -7.28 12.71
N CYS A 135 -13.73 -7.14 13.95
CA CYS A 135 -12.70 -8.00 14.50
C CYS A 135 -13.30 -9.38 14.83
N VAL A 136 -12.84 -10.43 14.14
CA VAL A 136 -13.31 -11.81 14.40
C VAL A 136 -13.06 -12.26 15.83
N PHE A 137 -11.94 -11.84 16.43
CA PHE A 137 -11.67 -12.15 17.84
C PHE A 137 -12.68 -11.50 18.76
N CYS A 138 -13.01 -10.23 18.52
CA CYS A 138 -14.00 -9.51 19.31
C CYS A 138 -15.40 -10.13 19.14
N ALA A 139 -15.77 -10.46 17.90
CA ALA A 139 -17.10 -10.99 17.58
C ALA A 139 -17.39 -12.36 18.21
N PHE A 140 -16.39 -13.22 18.35
CA PHE A 140 -16.58 -14.61 18.80
C PHE A 140 -16.00 -14.91 20.19
N LEU A 141 -15.04 -14.11 20.66
CA LEU A 141 -14.29 -14.39 21.88
C LEU A 141 -14.41 -13.29 22.94
N SER A 142 -15.27 -12.29 22.73
CA SER A 142 -15.45 -11.17 23.63
C SER A 142 -16.91 -10.77 23.76
N SER A 143 -17.28 -10.21 24.90
CA SER A 143 -18.54 -9.50 25.10
C SER A 143 -18.43 -7.99 24.77
N GLY A 144 -17.23 -7.49 24.46
CA GLY A 144 -17.00 -6.11 24.06
C GLY A 144 -17.41 -5.84 22.61
N THR A 145 -17.47 -4.57 22.25
CA THR A 145 -17.91 -4.12 20.92
C THR A 145 -16.76 -3.60 20.04
N ASP A 146 -15.68 -3.13 20.68
CA ASP A 146 -14.54 -2.54 19.97
C ASP A 146 -13.22 -2.72 20.76
N TYR A 147 -12.14 -2.16 20.23
CA TYR A 147 -10.79 -2.32 20.78
C TYR A 147 -10.61 -1.71 22.18
N THR A 148 -11.52 -0.83 22.63
CA THR A 148 -11.45 -0.20 23.95
C THR A 148 -11.99 -1.09 25.07
N ASN A 149 -12.89 -2.01 24.74
CA ASN A 149 -13.60 -2.83 25.71
C ASN A 149 -13.59 -4.35 25.43
N CYS A 150 -12.91 -4.80 24.35
CA CYS A 150 -12.93 -6.21 23.95
C CYS A 150 -12.06 -7.14 24.84
N GLY A 151 -11.24 -6.58 25.73
CA GLY A 151 -10.34 -7.39 26.58
C GLY A 151 -9.20 -8.09 25.80
N ARG A 152 -8.99 -7.72 24.52
CA ARG A 152 -7.90 -8.17 23.65
C ARG A 152 -7.72 -9.69 23.56
N PRO A 153 -8.75 -10.46 23.19
CA PRO A 153 -8.62 -11.90 23.02
C PRO A 153 -7.59 -12.31 21.96
N CYS A 154 -7.29 -11.41 21.01
CA CYS A 154 -6.25 -11.60 20.00
C CYS A 154 -4.82 -11.74 20.57
N ASP A 155 -4.58 -11.30 21.80
CA ASP A 155 -3.28 -11.50 22.46
C ASP A 155 -3.09 -12.95 22.95
N LYS A 156 -4.17 -13.74 23.01
CA LYS A 156 -4.19 -15.08 23.61
C LYS A 156 -4.63 -16.19 22.66
N HIS A 157 -5.17 -15.83 21.51
CA HIS A 157 -5.77 -16.78 20.56
C HIS A 157 -5.29 -16.51 19.15
N ASP A 158 -5.01 -17.58 18.40
CA ASP A 158 -4.79 -17.55 16.96
C ASP A 158 -6.09 -17.90 16.23
N VAL A 159 -6.36 -17.21 15.14
CA VAL A 159 -7.47 -17.48 14.24
C VAL A 159 -6.93 -17.78 12.86
N ARG A 160 -7.42 -18.86 12.26
CA ARG A 160 -7.10 -19.24 10.88
C ARG A 160 -8.37 -19.26 10.04
N LEU A 161 -8.22 -18.87 8.79
CA LEU A 161 -9.28 -19.04 7.81
C LEU A 161 -9.21 -20.45 7.25
N ARG A 162 -10.37 -21.12 7.25
CA ARG A 162 -10.51 -22.43 6.64
C ARG A 162 -11.53 -22.36 5.51
N ASP A 163 -11.17 -22.87 4.35
CA ASP A 163 -12.11 -22.97 3.24
C ASP A 163 -13.15 -24.10 3.48
N ARG A 164 -14.13 -24.17 2.58
CA ARG A 164 -15.20 -25.20 2.67
C ARG A 164 -14.72 -26.64 2.46
N VAL A 165 -13.50 -26.85 1.99
CA VAL A 165 -12.89 -28.18 1.83
C VAL A 165 -11.89 -28.48 2.93
N GLY A 166 -11.73 -27.59 3.92
CA GLY A 166 -10.91 -27.78 5.11
C GLY A 166 -9.45 -27.38 4.96
N GLN A 167 -9.07 -26.68 3.91
CA GLN A 167 -7.71 -26.11 3.77
C GLN A 167 -7.58 -24.83 4.58
N GLU A 168 -6.45 -24.70 5.31
CA GLU A 168 -6.10 -23.52 6.13
C GLU A 168 -5.08 -22.65 5.43
#